data_3e206135975b9ddf8d013663d22bff3e
#
_entry.id   3e206135975b9ddf8d013663d22bff3e
#
_cell.length_a   1.000
_cell.length_b   1.000
_cell.length_c   1.000
_cell.angle_alpha   90.00
_cell.angle_beta   90.00
_cell.angle_gamma   90.00
#
_symmetry.space_group_name_H-M   'P 1'
#
loop_
_entity.id
_entity.type
_entity.pdbx_description
1 polymer ?
#
loop_
_entity_poly.entity_id
_entity_poly.type
_entity_poly.pdbx_seq_one_letter_code
_entity_poly.pdbx_strand_id
1 'polypeptide(L)'
;MTTYKLLRIREGHLFPLYVEHNREMPVGVWLEARVGELADATHVKSRGGSPLSLRPGFHSTKVPFTDWIGKKGEDGRLYQRKDTVWCECEVDGDVEIVTDRNGLRRLPQDWYYFKTNSRQKDPWIISNRILIRRILPRSEVEAICKAHGLSAQPMEM
;
A
#
# COMPACT_ATOMS: atom_id res chain seq x y z
N MET A 1 -14.65 4.28 -2.54
CA MET A 1 -14.04 3.13 -3.26
C MET A 1 -13.29 2.28 -2.26
N THR A 2 -13.57 1.00 -2.28
CA THR A 2 -12.86 0.05 -1.42
C THR A 2 -11.48 -0.25 -1.98
N THR A 3 -10.47 -0.15 -1.14
CA THR A 3 -9.09 -0.49 -1.46
C THR A 3 -8.51 -1.34 -0.35
N TYR A 4 -7.28 -1.79 -0.54
CA TYR A 4 -6.58 -2.64 0.43
C TYR A 4 -5.17 -2.10 0.65
N LYS A 5 -4.75 -2.13 1.90
CA LYS A 5 -3.42 -1.63 2.27
C LYS A 5 -2.75 -2.61 3.20
N LEU A 6 -1.49 -2.90 2.90
CA LEU A 6 -0.64 -3.71 3.77
C LEU A 6 0.00 -2.81 4.81
N LEU A 7 -0.22 -3.10 6.07
CA LEU A 7 0.29 -2.32 7.19
C LEU A 7 1.07 -3.21 8.15
N ARG A 8 2.01 -2.60 8.85
CA ARG A 8 2.71 -3.28 9.94
C ARG A 8 1.84 -3.23 11.19
N ILE A 9 1.78 -4.35 11.92
CA ILE A 9 1.08 -4.41 13.19
C ILE A 9 2.09 -4.62 14.31
N ARG A 10 1.99 -3.77 15.35
CA ARG A 10 2.82 -3.86 16.56
C ARG A 10 1.93 -3.60 17.76
N GLU A 11 1.89 -4.57 18.69
CA GLU A 11 1.10 -4.43 19.92
C GLU A 11 -0.36 -4.02 19.69
N GLY A 12 -0.96 -4.54 18.60
CA GLY A 12 -2.34 -4.23 18.23
C GLY A 12 -2.53 -2.91 17.48
N HIS A 13 -1.47 -2.17 17.23
CA HIS A 13 -1.54 -0.89 16.51
C HIS A 13 -0.98 -1.02 15.10
N LEU A 14 -1.55 -0.26 14.16
CA LEU A 14 -1.20 -0.29 12.74
C LEU A 14 -0.29 0.88 12.37
N PHE A 15 0.71 0.58 11.54
CA PHE A 15 1.68 1.57 11.08
C PHE A 15 1.98 1.36 9.60
N PRO A 16 2.31 2.43 8.84
CA PRO A 16 2.78 2.28 7.47
C PRO A 16 4.06 1.46 7.41
N LEU A 17 4.30 0.81 6.27
CA LEU A 17 5.50 -0.02 6.09
C LEU A 17 6.77 0.80 5.95
N TYR A 18 6.69 1.93 5.25
CA TYR A 18 7.86 2.72 4.85
C TYR A 18 7.75 4.18 5.27
N VAL A 19 7.03 5.01 4.50
CA VAL A 19 6.91 6.44 4.77
C VAL A 19 6.12 6.66 6.05
N GLU A 20 6.63 7.51 6.94
CA GLU A 20 6.02 7.77 8.24
C GLU A 20 5.75 6.48 9.04
N HIS A 21 6.70 5.57 9.03
CA HIS A 21 6.55 4.23 9.62
C HIS A 21 6.24 4.22 11.12
N ASN A 22 6.39 5.35 11.81
CA ASN A 22 6.02 5.49 13.22
C ASN A 22 4.69 6.22 13.42
N ARG A 23 4.00 6.60 12.34
CA ARG A 23 2.68 7.22 12.44
C ARG A 23 1.62 6.15 12.61
N GLU A 24 0.96 6.12 13.76
CA GLU A 24 -0.14 5.19 13.94
C GLU A 24 -1.29 5.50 12.98
N MET A 25 -1.89 4.44 12.42
CA MET A 25 -3.04 4.53 11.53
C MET A 25 -4.23 3.83 12.19
N PRO A 26 -5.00 4.54 13.04
CA PRO A 26 -6.10 3.92 13.75
C PRO A 26 -7.25 3.51 12.80
N VAL A 27 -7.92 2.43 13.18
CA VAL A 27 -9.11 1.95 12.46
C VAL A 27 -10.29 2.89 12.71
N GLY A 28 -11.09 3.14 11.67
CA GLY A 28 -12.33 3.90 11.80
C GLY A 28 -12.19 5.41 11.75
N VAL A 29 -11.02 5.92 11.44
CA VAL A 29 -10.75 7.36 11.38
C VAL A 29 -10.23 7.72 10.00
N TRP A 30 -10.79 8.76 9.39
CA TRP A 30 -10.25 9.30 8.15
C TRP A 30 -8.88 9.95 8.42
N LEU A 31 -7.88 9.47 7.72
CA LEU A 31 -6.51 9.97 7.83
C LEU A 31 -6.19 10.82 6.61
N GLU A 32 -5.48 11.91 6.84
CA GLU A 32 -5.02 12.78 5.77
C GLU A 32 -3.53 12.52 5.51
N ALA A 33 -3.18 12.44 4.23
CA ALA A 33 -1.80 12.28 3.84
C ALA A 33 -1.03 13.56 4.14
N ARG A 34 0.27 13.39 4.35
CA ARG A 34 1.19 14.49 4.55
C ARG A 34 2.25 14.44 3.47
N VAL A 35 2.75 15.58 3.08
CA VAL A 35 4.01 15.61 2.35
C VAL A 35 5.06 15.19 3.36
N GLY A 36 5.39 13.91 3.33
CA GLY A 36 6.21 13.29 4.34
C GLY A 36 7.60 13.89 4.39
N GLU A 37 8.20 13.79 5.55
CA GLU A 37 9.60 14.09 5.69
C GLU A 37 10.39 13.19 4.74
N LEU A 38 11.15 13.80 3.86
CA LEU A 38 12.08 13.10 2.97
C LEU A 38 13.22 12.44 3.75
N ALA A 39 13.23 12.64 5.07
CA ALA A 39 14.26 12.17 5.97
C ALA A 39 14.49 10.66 5.90
N ASP A 40 13.47 9.90 5.57
CA ASP A 40 13.58 8.44 5.51
C ASP A 40 13.76 7.92 4.08
N ALA A 41 14.30 8.72 3.19
CA ALA A 41 14.63 8.30 1.83
C ALA A 41 15.52 7.04 1.81
N THR A 42 16.29 6.80 2.87
CA THR A 42 17.09 5.59 3.02
C THR A 42 16.26 4.33 3.23
N HIS A 43 15.06 4.46 3.79
CA HIS A 43 14.13 3.35 4.01
C HIS A 43 13.17 3.16 2.85
N VAL A 44 13.16 4.05 1.88
CA VAL A 44 12.09 4.19 0.92
C VAL A 44 12.63 4.12 -0.51
N LYS A 45 13.70 3.40 -0.73
CA LYS A 45 14.16 3.15 -2.10
C LYS A 45 13.31 2.05 -2.70
N SER A 46 12.50 2.42 -3.70
CA SER A 46 11.91 1.41 -4.57
C SER A 46 13.03 0.73 -5.34
N ARG A 47 12.84 -0.51 -5.74
CA ARG A 47 13.79 -1.27 -6.55
C ARG A 47 14.04 -0.67 -7.94
N GLY A 48 13.54 0.47 -8.26
CA GLY A 48 13.78 1.19 -9.50
C GLY A 48 14.51 2.50 -9.29
N GLY A 49 14.98 2.76 -8.08
CA GLY A 49 15.80 3.92 -7.77
C GLY A 49 15.06 5.20 -7.42
N SER A 50 13.73 5.25 -7.55
CA SER A 50 12.96 6.43 -7.15
C SER A 50 12.45 6.30 -5.72
N PRO A 51 12.76 7.23 -4.81
CA PRO A 51 12.24 7.19 -3.46
C PRO A 51 10.70 7.30 -3.45
N LEU A 52 10.03 6.43 -2.69
CA LEU A 52 8.57 6.48 -2.54
C LEU A 52 8.11 7.82 -1.96
N SER A 53 8.93 8.47 -1.15
CA SER A 53 8.68 9.80 -0.59
C SER A 53 8.48 10.90 -1.64
N LEU A 54 8.88 10.67 -2.88
CA LEU A 54 8.64 11.62 -3.98
C LEU A 54 7.22 11.54 -4.54
N ARG A 55 6.42 10.58 -4.09
CA ARG A 55 5.02 10.42 -4.49
C ARG A 55 4.14 10.48 -3.25
N PRO A 56 3.91 11.68 -2.70
CA PRO A 56 3.17 11.81 -1.45
C PRO A 56 1.72 11.34 -1.61
N GLY A 57 1.23 10.67 -0.58
CA GLY A 57 -0.11 10.10 -0.54
C GLY A 57 -0.09 8.70 0.04
N PHE A 58 -1.28 8.20 0.37
CA PHE A 58 -1.43 6.82 0.82
C PHE A 58 -1.45 5.87 -0.37
N HIS A 59 -0.63 4.84 -0.33
CA HIS A 59 -0.59 3.80 -1.35
C HIS A 59 -1.47 2.65 -0.93
N SER A 60 -2.44 2.31 -1.77
CA SER A 60 -3.31 1.14 -1.57
C SER A 60 -3.53 0.43 -2.90
N THR A 61 -4.19 -0.72 -2.86
CA THR A 61 -4.38 -1.58 -4.03
C THR A 61 -5.85 -1.96 -4.18
N LYS A 62 -6.23 -2.40 -5.39
CA LYS A 62 -7.59 -2.89 -5.65
C LYS A 62 -7.86 -4.26 -5.05
N VAL A 63 -6.82 -5.03 -4.79
CA VAL A 63 -6.87 -6.37 -4.22
C VAL A 63 -5.79 -6.49 -3.15
N PRO A 64 -5.97 -7.34 -2.14
CA PRO A 64 -4.97 -7.50 -1.08
C PRO A 64 -3.81 -8.37 -1.56
N PHE A 65 -3.09 -7.87 -2.53
CA PHE A 65 -1.98 -8.55 -3.19
C PHE A 65 -0.99 -7.52 -3.75
N THR A 66 0.29 -7.82 -3.65
CA THR A 66 1.34 -7.02 -4.28
C THR A 66 2.54 -7.90 -4.63
N ASP A 67 3.11 -7.68 -5.81
CA ASP A 67 4.32 -8.37 -6.26
C ASP A 67 5.60 -7.70 -5.75
N TRP A 68 5.49 -6.57 -5.07
CA TRP A 68 6.63 -5.70 -4.83
C TRP A 68 7.04 -5.61 -3.37
N ILE A 69 6.20 -6.08 -2.46
CA ILE A 69 6.43 -5.96 -1.02
C ILE A 69 6.45 -7.33 -0.39
N GLY A 70 7.48 -7.58 0.42
CA GLY A 70 7.60 -8.81 1.18
C GLY A 70 9.05 -9.23 1.32
N LYS A 71 9.24 -10.41 1.89
CA LYS A 71 10.55 -11.02 2.09
C LYS A 71 10.75 -12.14 1.08
N LYS A 72 11.82 -12.07 0.32
CA LYS A 72 12.15 -13.12 -0.64
C LYS A 72 12.62 -14.38 0.09
N GLY A 73 11.94 -15.50 -0.16
CA GLY A 73 12.30 -16.79 0.38
C GLY A 73 13.40 -17.48 -0.43
N GLU A 74 13.91 -18.59 0.09
CA GLU A 74 14.94 -19.40 -0.59
C GLU A 74 14.43 -19.97 -1.91
N ASP A 75 13.12 -20.20 -2.01
CA ASP A 75 12.44 -20.67 -3.23
C ASP A 75 12.24 -19.58 -4.28
N GLY A 76 12.73 -18.36 -4.02
CA GLY A 76 12.57 -17.23 -4.91
C GLY A 76 11.22 -16.54 -4.84
N ARG A 77 10.27 -17.07 -4.06
CA ARG A 77 8.94 -16.46 -3.89
C ARG A 77 9.00 -15.32 -2.89
N LEU A 78 8.10 -14.37 -3.07
CA LEU A 78 7.96 -13.22 -2.17
C LEU A 78 6.91 -13.55 -1.11
N TYR A 79 7.32 -13.54 0.16
CA TYR A 79 6.47 -13.88 1.30
C TYR A 79 6.01 -12.63 2.02
N GLN A 80 4.74 -12.59 2.41
CA GLN A 80 4.25 -11.53 3.27
C GLN A 80 4.91 -11.63 4.64
N ARG A 81 5.45 -10.52 5.13
CA ARG A 81 6.11 -10.52 6.46
C ARG A 81 5.08 -10.79 7.54
N LYS A 82 5.50 -11.56 8.55
CA LYS A 82 4.62 -12.01 9.64
C LYS A 82 4.10 -10.89 10.53
N ASP A 83 4.78 -9.73 10.54
CA ASP A 83 4.36 -8.55 11.29
C ASP A 83 3.47 -7.61 10.47
N THR A 84 2.98 -8.07 9.33
CA THR A 84 2.11 -7.27 8.47
C THR A 84 0.73 -7.90 8.32
N VAL A 85 -0.25 -7.04 8.08
CA VAL A 85 -1.65 -7.45 7.86
C VAL A 85 -2.23 -6.65 6.71
N TRP A 86 -3.12 -7.28 5.97
CA TRP A 86 -3.92 -6.58 4.98
C TRP A 86 -5.14 -5.95 5.64
N CYS A 87 -5.39 -4.70 5.31
CA CYS A 87 -6.55 -3.97 5.81
C CYS A 87 -7.46 -3.59 4.66
N GLU A 88 -8.75 -3.70 4.89
CA GLU A 88 -9.76 -3.16 4.01
C GLU A 88 -9.88 -1.67 4.30
N CYS A 89 -9.85 -0.85 3.26
CA CYS A 89 -9.84 0.59 3.37
C CYS A 89 -10.89 1.23 2.47
N GLU A 90 -11.18 2.49 2.75
CA GLU A 90 -12.00 3.33 1.90
C GLU A 90 -11.17 4.53 1.44
N VAL A 91 -11.32 4.87 0.16
CA VAL A 91 -10.74 6.07 -0.44
C VAL A 91 -11.87 6.88 -1.03
N ASP A 92 -11.92 8.17 -0.75
CA ASP A 92 -12.98 9.05 -1.22
C ASP A 92 -12.52 10.01 -2.33
N GLY A 93 -13.50 10.65 -2.96
CA GLY A 93 -13.25 11.66 -3.97
C GLY A 93 -13.13 11.10 -5.38
N ASP A 94 -12.66 11.94 -6.29
CA ASP A 94 -12.61 11.66 -7.72
C ASP A 94 -11.21 11.35 -8.20
N VAL A 95 -11.13 10.52 -9.24
CA VAL A 95 -9.86 10.17 -9.85
C VAL A 95 -9.23 11.38 -10.55
N GLU A 96 -7.98 11.62 -10.28
CA GLU A 96 -7.17 12.62 -11.00
C GLU A 96 -6.41 11.91 -12.12
N ILE A 97 -6.46 12.47 -13.33
CA ILE A 97 -5.72 11.91 -14.46
C ILE A 97 -4.29 12.40 -14.40
N VAL A 98 -3.36 11.46 -14.21
CA VAL A 98 -1.93 11.76 -14.10
C VAL A 98 -1.21 11.08 -15.26
N THR A 99 -0.61 11.87 -16.13
CA THR A 99 0.10 11.39 -17.31
C THR A 99 1.60 11.23 -17.10
N ASP A 100 2.15 11.88 -16.08
CA ASP A 100 3.56 11.74 -15.73
C ASP A 100 3.80 10.34 -15.15
N ARG A 101 4.66 9.56 -15.80
CA ARG A 101 4.98 8.21 -15.36
C ARG A 101 5.71 8.14 -14.01
N ASN A 102 6.21 9.27 -13.51
CA ASN A 102 6.82 9.35 -12.18
C ASN A 102 5.82 9.69 -11.08
N GLY A 103 4.55 9.86 -11.43
CA GLY A 103 3.48 10.25 -10.51
C GLY A 103 3.54 11.73 -10.15
N LEU A 104 2.73 12.10 -9.16
CA LEU A 104 2.69 13.49 -8.69
C LEU A 104 3.74 13.73 -7.61
N ARG A 105 4.36 14.92 -7.67
CA ARG A 105 5.30 15.40 -6.64
C ARG A 105 4.59 16.13 -5.50
N ARG A 106 3.29 16.35 -5.64
CA ARG A 106 2.41 16.96 -4.66
C ARG A 106 1.37 15.95 -4.20
N LEU A 107 0.70 16.22 -3.10
CA LEU A 107 -0.47 15.43 -2.73
C LEU A 107 -1.52 15.49 -3.83
N PRO A 108 -2.18 14.38 -4.17
CA PRO A 108 -3.28 14.41 -5.11
C PRO A 108 -4.44 15.20 -4.51
N GLN A 109 -5.32 15.72 -5.37
CA GLN A 109 -6.54 16.37 -4.93
C GLN A 109 -7.41 15.37 -4.18
N ASP A 110 -7.65 14.20 -4.79
CA ASP A 110 -8.32 13.07 -4.13
C ASP A 110 -7.47 11.81 -4.29
N TRP A 111 -7.43 11.20 -5.48
CA TRP A 111 -6.61 10.01 -5.71
C TRP A 111 -6.30 9.82 -7.20
N TYR A 112 -5.27 9.02 -7.49
CA TYR A 112 -4.92 8.68 -8.86
C TYR A 112 -4.33 7.27 -8.93
N TYR A 113 -4.31 6.70 -10.14
CA TYR A 113 -3.66 5.42 -10.41
C TYR A 113 -2.20 5.63 -10.76
N PHE A 114 -1.34 4.78 -10.23
CA PHE A 114 0.08 4.84 -10.50
C PHE A 114 0.66 3.44 -10.67
N LYS A 115 1.42 3.23 -11.74
CA LYS A 115 2.19 1.99 -11.94
C LYS A 115 3.66 2.24 -11.68
N THR A 116 4.29 1.39 -10.87
CA THR A 116 5.72 1.46 -10.61
C THR A 116 6.51 1.19 -11.90
N ASN A 117 6.00 0.28 -12.73
CA ASN A 117 6.52 0.03 -14.08
C ASN A 117 5.39 -0.48 -14.97
N SER A 118 5.66 -0.56 -16.28
CA SER A 118 4.65 -0.98 -17.27
C SER A 118 4.19 -2.43 -17.11
N ARG A 119 4.94 -3.26 -16.37
CA ARG A 119 4.62 -4.66 -16.15
C ARG A 119 3.67 -4.88 -14.98
N GLN A 120 3.48 -3.88 -14.15
CA GLN A 120 2.58 -3.97 -13.01
C GLN A 120 1.15 -4.16 -13.53
N LYS A 121 0.51 -5.26 -13.14
CA LYS A 121 -0.82 -5.61 -13.62
C LYS A 121 -1.88 -4.68 -13.03
N ASP A 122 -1.86 -4.54 -11.71
CA ASP A 122 -2.80 -3.69 -10.99
C ASP A 122 -2.07 -2.46 -10.47
N PRO A 123 -2.51 -1.25 -10.83
CA PRO A 123 -1.84 -0.03 -10.38
C PRO A 123 -2.04 0.21 -8.90
N TRP A 124 -1.11 0.95 -8.32
CA TRP A 124 -1.31 1.55 -7.01
C TRP A 124 -2.40 2.60 -7.10
N ILE A 125 -3.13 2.76 -6.01
CA ILE A 125 -4.05 3.87 -5.81
C ILE A 125 -3.38 4.78 -4.78
N ILE A 126 -3.02 5.99 -5.21
CA ILE A 126 -2.38 6.98 -4.34
C ILE A 126 -3.42 8.02 -3.98
N SER A 127 -3.69 8.17 -2.67
CA SER A 127 -4.79 9.00 -2.20
C SER A 127 -4.37 10.02 -1.16
N ASN A 128 -5.11 11.13 -1.13
CA ASN A 128 -4.93 12.17 -0.12
C ASN A 128 -5.51 11.76 1.23
N ARG A 129 -6.59 11.00 1.22
CA ARG A 129 -7.28 10.52 2.42
C ARG A 129 -7.49 9.02 2.36
N ILE A 130 -7.50 8.38 3.51
CA ILE A 130 -7.82 6.97 3.62
C ILE A 130 -8.51 6.68 4.95
N LEU A 131 -9.45 5.75 4.92
CA LEU A 131 -10.10 5.22 6.12
C LEU A 131 -9.75 3.74 6.22
N ILE A 132 -9.13 3.34 7.31
CA ILE A 132 -8.90 1.92 7.60
C ILE A 132 -10.18 1.38 8.22
N ARG A 133 -10.86 0.47 7.52
CA ARG A 133 -12.11 -0.09 8.01
C ARG A 133 -11.91 -1.23 8.98
N ARG A 134 -11.02 -2.15 8.62
CA ARG A 134 -10.77 -3.34 9.44
C ARG A 134 -9.54 -4.10 8.95
N ILE A 135 -8.98 -4.89 9.85
CA ILE A 135 -7.94 -5.87 9.50
C ILE A 135 -8.66 -7.08 8.88
N LEU A 136 -8.15 -7.56 7.75
CA LEU A 136 -8.71 -8.73 7.09
C LEU A 136 -8.14 -10.01 7.72
N PRO A 137 -9.01 -10.96 8.09
CA PRO A 137 -8.55 -12.31 8.39
C PRO A 137 -7.88 -12.94 7.16
N ARG A 138 -6.92 -13.81 7.38
CA ARG A 138 -6.19 -14.47 6.29
C ARG A 138 -7.12 -15.16 5.30
N SER A 139 -8.17 -15.81 5.78
CA SER A 139 -9.15 -16.50 4.92
C SER A 139 -9.86 -15.54 3.95
N GLU A 140 -10.14 -14.31 4.38
CA GLU A 140 -10.74 -13.31 3.50
C GLU A 140 -9.75 -12.79 2.46
N VAL A 141 -8.49 -12.59 2.83
CA VAL A 141 -7.43 -12.22 1.89
C VAL A 141 -7.35 -13.27 0.77
N GLU A 142 -7.32 -14.53 1.13
CA GLU A 142 -7.27 -15.65 0.18
C GLU A 142 -8.49 -15.69 -0.73
N ALA A 143 -9.68 -15.48 -0.17
CA ALA A 143 -10.93 -15.50 -0.92
C ALA A 143 -11.00 -14.35 -1.93
N ILE A 144 -10.61 -13.14 -1.52
CA ILE A 144 -10.61 -11.97 -2.42
C ILE A 144 -9.60 -12.17 -3.55
N CYS A 145 -8.40 -12.62 -3.25
CA CYS A 145 -7.39 -12.90 -4.27
C CYS A 145 -7.89 -13.95 -5.26
N LYS A 146 -8.45 -15.06 -4.77
CA LYS A 146 -8.99 -16.11 -5.60
C LYS A 146 -10.10 -15.60 -6.54
N ALA A 147 -10.98 -14.75 -6.04
CA ALA A 147 -12.05 -14.15 -6.84
C ALA A 147 -11.52 -13.29 -7.99
N HIS A 148 -10.28 -12.81 -7.87
CA HIS A 148 -9.60 -12.01 -8.90
C HIS A 148 -8.59 -12.82 -9.71
N GLY A 149 -8.61 -14.14 -9.59
CA GLY A 149 -7.70 -15.01 -10.33
C GLY A 149 -6.27 -15.01 -9.81
N LEU A 150 -6.08 -14.62 -8.56
CA LEU A 150 -4.78 -14.53 -7.91
C LEU A 150 -4.66 -15.54 -6.78
N SER A 151 -3.42 -15.93 -6.48
CA SER A 151 -3.10 -16.65 -5.24
C SER A 151 -2.55 -15.65 -4.24
N ALA A 152 -3.10 -15.66 -3.03
CA ALA A 152 -2.59 -14.80 -1.98
C ALA A 152 -1.11 -15.08 -1.74
N GLN A 153 -0.37 -14.03 -1.43
CA GLN A 153 1.03 -14.13 -1.09
C GLN A 153 1.20 -15.04 0.14
N PRO A 154 2.10 -16.04 0.10
CA PRO A 154 2.29 -16.89 1.27
C PRO A 154 2.86 -16.10 2.43
N MET A 155 2.53 -16.53 3.65
CA MET A 155 3.03 -15.91 4.85
C MET A 155 4.43 -16.41 5.19
N GLU A 156 5.27 -15.52 5.63
CA GLU A 156 6.56 -15.82 6.25
C GLU A 156 6.33 -16.73 7.47
N MET A 157 7.13 -17.77 7.61
CA MET A 157 7.06 -18.65 8.77
C MET A 157 8.00 -18.20 9.90
#